data_8b217c3bcb3d2e6a990e5a731fb83931
#
_entry.id   8b217c3bcb3d2e6a990e5a731fb83931
#
_cell.length_a   1.000
_cell.length_b   1.000
_cell.length_c   1.000
_cell.angle_alpha   90.00
_cell.angle_beta   90.00
_cell.angle_gamma   90.00
#
_symmetry.space_group_name_H-M   'P 1'
#
loop_
_entity.id
_entity.type
_entity.pdbx_description
1 polymer ?
#
loop_
_entity_poly.entity_id
_entity_poly.type
_entity_poly.pdbx_seq_one_letter_code
_entity_poly.pdbx_strand_id
1 'polypeptide(L)'
;MFSTEFRYKLNNLRRILKKATVQLIRILFILASVATIVLMAYEYGYAISEAGKRYVTEGFNIIIRIFFFGSIATIFLDPKEIWQEKGYWIEIIVLALLLFVILTQTPAHFSTDNWLQKTDHILTHILLLFISIIHLSKVVVTGLQRHIRPEMTFVYSFLAIILTGAFLLMLPKAHHGSLSFIDALFTSTSAVCITGLTVVDTATTFTTTGQVVLLLLIQIGGIGVMTFTSFIALSFFTQTSFNDQMALKNILSEESMNNIFRTLFYTLFTTIIVEAIGAWILWWEIRDLSPSLIPNKIFFAIFHAVSAFCNAGFSTLTGNLYHPGIRDLYGLQCWIATLIILGGIGFPILFNYGKLVNHKVRNLFYRLTGSSKRMPSHVRIVNTTTRIVITATLLLLVGGTLLFWLSENNNCLRGLPLRGKLAVSFFSAVTPRTAGFNTVDLTSLLPSTWFLTLLLMWIGASPLSTGGGIKTTTITIALKNIINTLRGKEKIEIFKRQLPSENVRRAHAIILLSILWIGTATCLVAFWVPEGSVTQILFEVTSAISTVGLSLDFTSQLNTAGKIIISLTMFVGRVGLITLLSGLIPRQSSQSYTYAEENVIV
;
A
#
# COMPACT_ATOMS: atom_id res chain seq x y z
N MET A 1 -14.05 56.20 31.63
CA MET A 1 -15.11 55.38 31.01
C MET A 1 -14.78 55.30 29.53
N PHE A 2 -14.12 54.20 29.06
CA PHE A 2 -13.80 54.05 27.63
C PHE A 2 -15.09 53.79 26.87
N SER A 3 -15.30 54.51 25.75
CA SER A 3 -16.52 54.40 24.95
C SER A 3 -16.71 52.96 24.46
N THR A 4 -17.92 52.48 24.30
CA THR A 4 -18.29 51.18 23.78
C THR A 4 -17.65 50.92 22.43
N GLU A 5 -17.44 51.95 21.64
CA GLU A 5 -16.80 51.94 20.34
C GLU A 5 -15.29 51.62 20.44
N PHE A 6 -14.58 52.17 21.43
CA PHE A 6 -13.18 51.88 21.68
C PHE A 6 -12.95 50.43 22.10
N ARG A 7 -13.79 49.90 22.98
CA ARG A 7 -13.78 48.46 23.37
C ARG A 7 -14.07 47.54 22.18
N TYR A 8 -15.00 47.91 21.31
CA TYR A 8 -15.29 47.17 20.10
C TYR A 8 -14.09 47.14 19.13
N LYS A 9 -13.46 48.29 18.86
CA LYS A 9 -12.26 48.39 18.04
C LYS A 9 -11.09 47.61 18.63
N LEU A 10 -10.90 47.64 19.94
CA LEU A 10 -9.86 46.89 20.65
C LEU A 10 -10.10 45.36 20.56
N ASN A 11 -11.33 44.92 20.75
CA ASN A 11 -11.68 43.51 20.62
C ASN A 11 -11.56 43.01 19.19
N ASN A 12 -11.87 43.84 18.21
CA ASN A 12 -11.71 43.50 16.79
C ASN A 12 -10.23 43.40 16.39
N LEU A 13 -9.40 44.33 16.87
CA LEU A 13 -7.96 44.31 16.69
C LEU A 13 -7.33 43.05 17.33
N ARG A 14 -7.72 42.73 18.58
CA ARG A 14 -7.28 41.49 19.26
C ARG A 14 -7.66 40.24 18.47
N ARG A 15 -8.87 40.21 17.89
CA ARG A 15 -9.32 39.06 17.06
C ARG A 15 -8.54 38.93 15.77
N ILE A 16 -8.20 40.05 15.11
CA ILE A 16 -7.40 40.08 13.90
C ILE A 16 -5.96 39.64 14.20
N LEU A 17 -5.33 40.22 15.24
CA LEU A 17 -3.98 39.85 15.68
C LEU A 17 -3.92 38.35 16.05
N LYS A 18 -4.88 37.85 16.83
CA LYS A 18 -4.97 36.42 17.18
C LYS A 18 -4.99 35.54 15.93
N LYS A 19 -5.87 35.84 14.96
CA LYS A 19 -5.95 35.08 13.71
C LYS A 19 -4.63 35.13 12.92
N ALA A 20 -4.02 36.30 12.82
CA ALA A 20 -2.73 36.47 12.13
C ALA A 20 -1.62 35.66 12.81
N THR A 21 -1.55 35.68 14.14
CA THR A 21 -0.55 34.91 14.91
C THR A 21 -0.73 33.40 14.72
N VAL A 22 -1.97 32.90 14.79
CA VAL A 22 -2.25 31.48 14.54
C VAL A 22 -1.90 31.06 13.12
N GLN A 23 -2.16 31.91 12.12
CA GLN A 23 -1.74 31.64 10.73
C GLN A 23 -0.20 31.62 10.60
N LEU A 24 0.51 32.53 11.24
CA LEU A 24 1.96 32.57 11.24
C LEU A 24 2.56 31.28 11.85
N ILE A 25 2.02 30.83 12.99
CA ILE A 25 2.45 29.56 13.62
C ILE A 25 2.20 28.37 12.68
N ARG A 26 1.06 28.33 12.00
CA ARG A 26 0.79 27.28 11.00
C ARG A 26 1.82 27.27 9.87
N ILE A 27 2.20 28.44 9.35
CA ILE A 27 3.24 28.56 8.32
C ILE A 27 4.60 28.10 8.87
N LEU A 28 4.95 28.49 10.10
CA LEU A 28 6.18 28.04 10.76
C LEU A 28 6.21 26.52 10.94
N PHE A 29 5.12 25.90 11.30
CA PHE A 29 5.03 24.43 11.41
C PHE A 29 5.21 23.74 10.07
N ILE A 30 4.68 24.30 8.98
CA ILE A 30 4.89 23.77 7.63
C ILE A 30 6.37 23.84 7.25
N LEU A 31 7.00 25.02 7.44
CA LEU A 31 8.40 25.21 7.15
C LEU A 31 9.30 24.31 8.01
N ALA A 32 9.00 24.18 9.29
CA ALA A 32 9.70 23.28 10.20
C ALA A 32 9.55 21.80 9.78
N SER A 33 8.37 21.40 9.33
CA SER A 33 8.12 20.04 8.83
C SER A 33 8.90 19.74 7.55
N VAL A 34 8.92 20.66 6.61
CA VAL A 34 9.74 20.53 5.39
C VAL A 34 11.22 20.49 5.74
N ALA A 35 11.68 21.39 6.62
CA ALA A 35 13.07 21.40 7.08
C ALA A 35 13.46 20.10 7.78
N THR A 36 12.58 19.50 8.57
CA THR A 36 12.81 18.18 9.19
C THR A 36 13.09 17.12 8.14
N ILE A 37 12.26 17.03 7.10
CA ILE A 37 12.42 16.04 6.03
C ILE A 37 13.72 16.27 5.27
N VAL A 38 14.04 17.52 4.95
CA VAL A 38 15.27 17.88 4.24
C VAL A 38 16.51 17.56 5.08
N LEU A 39 16.51 17.90 6.38
CA LEU A 39 17.63 17.59 7.26
C LEU A 39 17.81 16.09 7.46
N MET A 40 16.72 15.32 7.61
CA MET A 40 16.79 13.87 7.66
C MET A 40 17.33 13.27 6.35
N ALA A 41 16.83 13.74 5.21
CA ALA A 41 17.33 13.31 3.90
C ALA A 41 18.82 13.63 3.74
N TYR A 42 19.28 14.79 4.26
CA TYR A 42 20.69 15.16 4.25
C TYR A 42 21.52 14.25 5.17
N GLU A 43 21.08 14.02 6.40
CA GLU A 43 21.80 13.18 7.39
C GLU A 43 21.92 11.73 6.96
N TYR A 44 20.82 11.14 6.55
CA TYR A 44 20.79 9.72 6.14
C TYR A 44 21.24 9.51 4.69
N GLY A 45 21.21 10.56 3.86
CA GLY A 45 21.52 10.48 2.44
C GLY A 45 22.97 10.76 2.07
N TYR A 46 23.67 11.59 2.84
CA TYR A 46 25.02 12.04 2.52
C TYR A 46 26.04 11.65 3.58
N ALA A 47 27.31 11.49 3.17
CA ALA A 47 28.43 11.36 4.10
C ALA A 47 28.74 12.75 4.70
N ILE A 48 28.45 12.94 5.97
CA ILE A 48 28.57 14.23 6.66
C ILE A 48 29.83 14.23 7.52
N SER A 49 30.60 15.34 7.45
CA SER A 49 31.74 15.60 8.33
C SER A 49 31.26 15.80 9.78
N GLU A 50 32.18 15.65 10.77
CA GLU A 50 31.83 15.87 12.18
C GLU A 50 31.28 17.28 12.46
N ALA A 51 31.81 18.30 11.75
CA ALA A 51 31.24 19.65 11.82
C ALA A 51 29.81 19.71 11.25
N GLY A 52 29.57 19.04 10.12
CA GLY A 52 28.24 18.94 9.52
C GLY A 52 27.22 18.26 10.43
N LYS A 53 27.63 17.20 11.15
CA LYS A 53 26.75 16.53 12.13
C LYS A 53 26.29 17.49 13.23
N ARG A 54 27.18 18.36 13.73
CA ARG A 54 26.81 19.38 14.72
C ARG A 54 25.76 20.35 14.18
N TYR A 55 25.92 20.86 12.96
CA TYR A 55 24.92 21.76 12.34
C TYR A 55 23.57 21.08 12.14
N VAL A 56 23.56 19.80 11.73
CA VAL A 56 22.33 19.03 11.58
C VAL A 56 21.63 18.83 12.93
N THR A 57 22.38 18.46 13.97
CA THR A 57 21.84 18.32 15.34
C THR A 57 21.29 19.64 15.88
N GLU A 58 22.01 20.77 15.66
CA GLU A 58 21.51 22.10 16.02
C GLU A 58 20.23 22.45 15.24
N GLY A 59 20.16 22.11 13.96
CA GLY A 59 18.96 22.27 13.14
C GLY A 59 17.76 21.53 13.71
N PHE A 60 17.93 20.27 14.09
CA PHE A 60 16.86 19.51 14.74
C PHE A 60 16.45 20.12 16.09
N ASN A 61 17.39 20.58 16.89
CA ASN A 61 17.10 21.25 18.16
C ASN A 61 16.29 22.55 17.98
N ILE A 62 16.57 23.31 16.94
CA ILE A 62 15.78 24.50 16.59
C ILE A 62 14.35 24.08 16.19
N ILE A 63 14.19 23.06 15.37
CA ILE A 63 12.90 22.56 14.92
C ILE A 63 12.07 22.04 16.11
N ILE A 64 12.67 21.29 17.03
CA ILE A 64 12.00 20.79 18.23
C ILE A 64 11.45 21.98 19.05
N ARG A 65 12.27 23.01 19.24
CA ARG A 65 11.84 24.23 19.96
C ARG A 65 10.70 24.94 19.24
N ILE A 66 10.74 25.04 17.91
CA ILE A 66 9.65 25.63 17.11
C ILE A 66 8.36 24.85 17.32
N PHE A 67 8.39 23.53 17.24
CA PHE A 67 7.20 22.70 17.48
C PHE A 67 6.72 22.82 18.93
N PHE A 68 7.60 22.79 19.91
CA PHE A 68 7.25 22.89 21.33
C PHE A 68 6.61 24.24 21.69
N PHE A 69 7.31 25.33 21.44
CA PHE A 69 6.79 26.67 21.76
C PHE A 69 5.58 27.07 20.89
N GLY A 70 5.58 26.66 19.63
CA GLY A 70 4.43 26.88 18.75
C GLY A 70 3.19 26.12 19.23
N SER A 71 3.31 24.88 19.68
CA SER A 71 2.19 24.13 20.26
C SER A 71 1.67 24.74 21.56
N ILE A 72 2.56 25.18 22.43
CA ILE A 72 2.15 25.93 23.63
C ILE A 72 1.42 27.22 23.24
N ALA A 73 1.96 27.99 22.29
CA ALA A 73 1.32 29.24 21.85
C ALA A 73 -0.07 29.00 21.24
N THR A 74 -0.26 27.95 20.46
CA THR A 74 -1.59 27.58 19.91
C THR A 74 -2.58 27.21 21.01
N ILE A 75 -2.16 26.46 22.04
CA ILE A 75 -2.99 26.11 23.18
C ILE A 75 -3.49 27.37 23.93
N PHE A 76 -2.58 28.33 24.16
CA PHE A 76 -2.95 29.58 24.83
C PHE A 76 -3.80 30.52 23.97
N LEU A 77 -3.53 30.60 22.67
CA LEU A 77 -4.25 31.50 21.78
C LEU A 77 -5.65 30.99 21.43
N ASP A 78 -5.86 29.67 21.29
CA ASP A 78 -7.17 29.13 20.88
C ASP A 78 -7.61 27.89 21.67
N PRO A 79 -7.79 28.02 22.99
CA PRO A 79 -8.14 26.91 23.86
C PRO A 79 -9.47 26.24 23.49
N LYS A 80 -10.43 26.99 22.94
CA LYS A 80 -11.76 26.45 22.59
C LYS A 80 -11.73 25.53 21.37
N GLU A 81 -10.93 25.84 20.37
CA GLU A 81 -10.77 25.00 19.17
C GLU A 81 -10.10 23.67 19.53
N ILE A 82 -9.09 23.73 20.39
CA ILE A 82 -8.32 22.57 20.83
C ILE A 82 -9.13 21.64 21.75
N TRP A 83 -9.86 22.18 22.74
CA TRP A 83 -10.64 21.36 23.67
C TRP A 83 -11.88 20.69 23.01
N GLN A 84 -12.35 21.22 21.90
CA GLN A 84 -13.44 20.62 21.12
C GLN A 84 -12.94 19.56 20.12
N GLU A 85 -11.63 19.52 19.84
CA GLU A 85 -11.04 18.51 18.97
C GLU A 85 -10.90 17.16 19.68
N LYS A 86 -11.41 16.09 19.07
CA LYS A 86 -11.23 14.72 19.59
C LYS A 86 -9.75 14.30 19.71
N GLY A 87 -8.84 15.02 19.03
CA GLY A 87 -7.40 14.81 19.02
C GLY A 87 -6.61 15.51 20.14
N TYR A 88 -7.23 16.24 21.04
CA TYR A 88 -6.60 16.99 22.13
C TYR A 88 -5.56 16.17 22.92
N TRP A 89 -5.88 14.92 23.26
CA TRP A 89 -4.96 14.04 23.99
C TRP A 89 -3.67 13.78 23.22
N ILE A 90 -3.72 13.75 21.89
CA ILE A 90 -2.55 13.50 21.03
C ILE A 90 -1.62 14.72 21.07
N GLU A 91 -2.17 15.94 21.04
CA GLU A 91 -1.35 17.16 21.15
C GLU A 91 -0.67 17.26 22.52
N ILE A 92 -1.35 16.86 23.60
CA ILE A 92 -0.72 16.78 24.94
C ILE A 92 0.39 15.73 24.98
N ILE A 93 0.15 14.54 24.42
CA ILE A 93 1.16 13.47 24.37
C ILE A 93 2.38 13.94 23.54
N VAL A 94 2.16 14.54 22.39
CA VAL A 94 3.21 15.10 21.55
C VAL A 94 4.01 16.17 22.31
N LEU A 95 3.32 17.08 23.00
CA LEU A 95 3.97 18.12 23.80
C LEU A 95 4.78 17.53 24.95
N ALA A 96 4.27 16.51 25.64
CA ALA A 96 4.98 15.81 26.69
C ALA A 96 6.23 15.09 26.17
N LEU A 97 6.12 14.45 24.99
CA LEU A 97 7.26 13.80 24.33
C LEU A 97 8.31 14.82 23.85
N LEU A 98 7.89 15.96 23.30
CA LEU A 98 8.81 17.04 22.92
C LEU A 98 9.51 17.60 24.16
N LEU A 99 8.80 17.80 25.27
CA LEU A 99 9.38 18.23 26.52
C LEU A 99 10.40 17.21 27.04
N PHE A 100 10.09 15.93 26.99
CA PHE A 100 11.00 14.85 27.37
C PHE A 100 12.28 14.89 26.55
N VAL A 101 12.18 15.03 25.23
CA VAL A 101 13.34 15.15 24.31
C VAL A 101 14.16 16.39 24.63
N ILE A 102 13.54 17.55 24.91
CA ILE A 102 14.25 18.77 25.28
C ILE A 102 15.03 18.59 26.60
N LEU A 103 14.44 17.92 27.57
CA LEU A 103 15.07 17.67 28.86
C LEU A 103 16.22 16.68 28.77
N THR A 104 16.13 15.65 27.93
CA THR A 104 17.20 14.68 27.71
C THR A 104 18.38 15.25 26.92
N GLN A 105 18.15 16.25 26.08
CA GLN A 105 19.20 16.93 25.29
C GLN A 105 19.97 18.01 26.07
N THR A 106 19.55 18.39 27.28
CA THR A 106 20.35 19.31 28.10
C THR A 106 21.60 18.59 28.59
N PRO A 107 22.82 19.23 28.49
CA PRO A 107 24.08 18.61 28.93
C PRO A 107 24.18 18.62 30.45
N ALA A 108 23.32 17.90 31.14
CA ALA A 108 23.49 17.58 32.54
C ALA A 108 24.31 16.28 32.59
N HIS A 109 25.55 16.38 32.99
CA HIS A 109 26.50 15.33 33.39
C HIS A 109 25.88 13.98 33.73
N PHE A 110 25.51 13.15 32.76
CA PHE A 110 25.23 11.75 32.98
C PHE A 110 25.89 10.90 31.89
N SER A 111 26.98 10.24 32.37
CA SER A 111 27.57 8.96 31.95
C SER A 111 27.59 8.57 30.45
N THR A 112 28.76 8.45 30.00
CA THR A 112 29.54 7.49 29.19
C THR A 112 28.86 6.28 28.49
N ASP A 113 27.54 6.12 28.48
CA ASP A 113 26.88 5.00 27.78
C ASP A 113 26.39 5.41 26.39
N ASN A 114 27.20 5.06 25.39
CA ASN A 114 26.95 5.30 23.95
C ASN A 114 25.60 4.78 23.43
N TRP A 115 24.95 3.86 24.12
CA TRP A 115 23.68 3.29 23.66
C TRP A 115 22.48 4.20 23.96
N LEU A 116 22.48 4.92 25.09
CA LEU A 116 21.43 5.88 25.44
C LEU A 116 21.40 7.06 24.47
N GLN A 117 22.56 7.63 24.13
CA GLN A 117 22.65 8.69 23.13
C GLN A 117 22.14 8.24 21.75
N LYS A 118 22.41 7.01 21.36
CA LYS A 118 21.93 6.46 20.09
C LYS A 118 20.43 6.22 20.08
N THR A 119 19.84 5.79 21.18
CA THR A 119 18.38 5.60 21.31
C THR A 119 17.64 6.94 21.36
N ASP A 120 18.17 7.95 22.05
CA ASP A 120 17.60 9.30 22.08
C ASP A 120 17.59 9.95 20.69
N HIS A 121 18.63 9.75 19.90
CA HIS A 121 18.71 10.24 18.53
C HIS A 121 17.64 9.63 17.63
N ILE A 122 17.48 8.30 17.68
CA ILE A 122 16.46 7.58 16.89
C ILE A 122 15.05 8.00 17.33
N LEU A 123 14.79 8.09 18.63
CA LEU A 123 13.50 8.50 19.17
C LEU A 123 13.13 9.92 18.73
N THR A 124 14.10 10.84 18.78
CA THR A 124 13.94 12.22 18.30
C THR A 124 13.56 12.28 16.83
N HIS A 125 14.23 11.50 15.97
CA HIS A 125 13.92 11.45 14.54
C HIS A 125 12.53 10.90 14.27
N ILE A 126 12.15 9.81 14.93
CA ILE A 126 10.81 9.22 14.80
C ILE A 126 9.74 10.23 15.23
N LEU A 127 9.95 10.92 16.34
CA LEU A 127 9.01 11.91 16.86
C LEU A 127 8.87 13.11 15.91
N LEU A 128 10.00 13.67 15.43
CA LEU A 128 9.99 14.77 14.48
C LEU A 128 9.34 14.38 13.15
N LEU A 129 9.63 13.20 12.64
CA LEU A 129 8.99 12.68 11.43
C LEU A 129 7.47 12.56 11.61
N PHE A 130 7.03 12.01 12.74
CA PHE A 130 5.62 11.85 13.07
C PHE A 130 4.88 13.20 13.14
N ILE A 131 5.47 14.19 13.86
CA ILE A 131 4.92 15.55 13.94
C ILE A 131 4.86 16.21 12.57
N SER A 132 5.94 16.06 11.77
CA SER A 132 6.00 16.63 10.42
C SER A 132 4.94 16.05 9.49
N ILE A 133 4.72 14.74 9.54
CA ILE A 133 3.65 14.08 8.78
C ILE A 133 2.28 14.63 9.18
N ILE A 134 2.01 14.82 10.47
CA ILE A 134 0.75 15.39 10.96
C ILE A 134 0.54 16.81 10.38
N HIS A 135 1.53 17.68 10.49
CA HIS A 135 1.39 19.08 10.03
C HIS A 135 1.30 19.18 8.50
N LEU A 136 2.08 18.41 7.75
CA LEU A 136 2.00 18.38 6.29
C LEU A 136 0.67 17.79 5.80
N SER A 137 0.16 16.74 6.45
CA SER A 137 -1.14 16.18 6.08
C SER A 137 -2.28 17.19 6.29
N LYS A 138 -2.21 18.05 7.33
CA LYS A 138 -3.15 19.18 7.52
C LYS A 138 -3.20 20.09 6.29
N VAL A 139 -2.05 20.45 5.76
CA VAL A 139 -1.96 21.35 4.61
C VAL A 139 -2.51 20.70 3.34
N VAL A 140 -2.12 19.46 3.09
CA VAL A 140 -2.60 18.71 1.92
C VAL A 140 -4.10 18.54 1.95
N VAL A 141 -4.66 18.14 3.11
CA VAL A 141 -6.10 17.93 3.26
C VAL A 141 -6.88 19.24 3.12
N THR A 142 -6.45 20.32 3.81
CA THR A 142 -7.19 21.59 3.76
C THR A 142 -7.00 22.39 2.47
N GLY A 143 -5.84 22.27 1.81
CA GLY A 143 -5.53 22.99 0.58
C GLY A 143 -6.10 22.34 -0.69
N LEU A 144 -5.93 21.02 -0.81
CA LEU A 144 -6.38 20.27 -1.98
C LEU A 144 -7.90 20.05 -2.03
N GLN A 145 -8.56 19.87 -0.88
CA GLN A 145 -9.99 19.53 -0.83
C GLN A 145 -10.93 20.64 -1.31
N ARG A 146 -10.51 21.90 -1.30
CA ARG A 146 -11.38 23.01 -1.71
C ARG A 146 -11.67 23.07 -3.21
N HIS A 147 -10.81 22.51 -4.06
CA HIS A 147 -10.85 22.70 -5.52
C HIS A 147 -10.72 21.40 -6.34
N ILE A 148 -10.40 20.26 -5.72
CA ILE A 148 -10.07 19.02 -6.42
C ILE A 148 -11.06 17.91 -6.02
N ARG A 149 -11.48 17.11 -7.01
CA ARG A 149 -12.33 15.93 -6.77
C ARG A 149 -11.58 14.90 -5.92
N PRO A 150 -12.27 14.16 -5.03
CA PRO A 150 -11.63 13.15 -4.16
C PRO A 150 -10.84 12.10 -4.94
N GLU A 151 -11.33 11.71 -6.14
CA GLU A 151 -10.66 10.75 -7.03
C GLU A 151 -9.29 11.28 -7.50
N MET A 152 -9.21 12.58 -7.83
CA MET A 152 -7.97 13.22 -8.28
C MET A 152 -7.00 13.48 -7.11
N THR A 153 -7.50 13.74 -5.92
CA THR A 153 -6.67 13.85 -4.70
C THR A 153 -5.91 12.54 -4.46
N PHE A 154 -6.56 11.40 -4.69
CA PHE A 154 -5.93 10.09 -4.62
C PHE A 154 -4.80 9.93 -5.66
N VAL A 155 -5.06 10.29 -6.92
CA VAL A 155 -4.06 10.24 -8.01
C VAL A 155 -2.82 11.09 -7.67
N TYR A 156 -3.04 12.34 -7.24
CA TYR A 156 -1.94 13.25 -6.90
C TYR A 156 -1.15 12.80 -5.67
N SER A 157 -1.80 12.21 -4.67
CA SER A 157 -1.10 11.70 -3.48
C SER A 157 -0.18 10.53 -3.82
N PHE A 158 -0.61 9.61 -4.70
CA PHE A 158 0.25 8.53 -5.19
C PHE A 158 1.45 9.08 -5.97
N LEU A 159 1.21 10.02 -6.88
CA LEU A 159 2.28 10.64 -7.67
C LEU A 159 3.31 11.34 -6.79
N ALA A 160 2.84 12.08 -5.77
CA ALA A 160 3.72 12.75 -4.82
C ALA A 160 4.61 11.76 -4.05
N ILE A 161 4.06 10.62 -3.59
CA ILE A 161 4.82 9.59 -2.88
C ILE A 161 5.84 8.94 -3.82
N ILE A 162 5.46 8.64 -5.07
CA ILE A 162 6.36 8.08 -6.08
C ILE A 162 7.54 9.02 -6.33
N LEU A 163 7.29 10.31 -6.56
CA LEU A 163 8.35 11.29 -6.79
C LEU A 163 9.25 11.45 -5.56
N THR A 164 8.67 11.55 -4.37
CA THR A 164 9.44 11.62 -3.11
C THR A 164 10.32 10.36 -2.93
N GLY A 165 9.77 9.19 -3.20
CA GLY A 165 10.51 7.93 -3.15
C GLY A 165 11.66 7.89 -4.15
N ALA A 166 11.45 8.35 -5.39
CA ALA A 166 12.49 8.42 -6.40
C ALA A 166 13.65 9.33 -5.94
N PHE A 167 13.35 10.51 -5.38
CA PHE A 167 14.38 11.41 -4.82
C PHE A 167 15.11 10.78 -3.64
N LEU A 168 14.41 10.05 -2.74
CA LEU A 168 15.06 9.38 -1.60
C LEU A 168 15.99 8.23 -2.05
N LEU A 169 15.61 7.49 -3.10
CA LEU A 169 16.44 6.42 -3.67
C LEU A 169 17.68 6.96 -4.39
N MET A 170 17.66 8.19 -4.90
CA MET A 170 18.80 8.85 -5.53
C MET A 170 19.83 9.39 -4.53
N LEU A 171 19.56 9.35 -3.22
CA LEU A 171 20.51 9.82 -2.23
C LEU A 171 21.79 8.97 -2.26
N PRO A 172 23.00 9.59 -2.16
CA PRO A 172 24.27 8.88 -2.33
C PRO A 172 24.50 7.69 -1.40
N LYS A 173 23.91 7.69 -0.21
CA LYS A 173 23.97 6.55 0.71
C LYS A 173 22.89 5.50 0.46
N ALA A 174 21.93 5.74 -0.42
CA ALA A 174 20.83 4.81 -0.68
C ALA A 174 21.20 3.75 -1.74
N HIS A 175 22.20 4.02 -2.57
CA HIS A 175 22.60 3.11 -3.64
C HIS A 175 24.12 2.97 -3.75
N HIS A 176 24.57 1.89 -4.38
CA HIS A 176 25.96 1.67 -4.79
C HIS A 176 26.13 2.12 -6.25
N GLY A 177 27.20 2.87 -6.56
CA GLY A 177 27.49 3.34 -7.91
C GLY A 177 26.59 4.48 -8.38
N SER A 178 26.21 4.50 -9.66
CA SER A 178 25.36 5.53 -10.27
C SER A 178 23.96 4.99 -10.55
N LEU A 179 22.94 5.69 -10.09
CA LEU A 179 21.53 5.39 -10.36
C LEU A 179 20.93 6.53 -11.17
N SER A 180 20.31 6.23 -12.34
CA SER A 180 19.63 7.26 -13.12
C SER A 180 18.30 7.66 -12.46
N PHE A 181 17.85 8.91 -12.67
CA PHE A 181 16.54 9.37 -12.16
C PHE A 181 15.39 8.49 -12.66
N ILE A 182 15.47 8.00 -13.90
CA ILE A 182 14.43 7.16 -14.51
C ILE A 182 14.39 5.78 -13.84
N ASP A 183 15.56 5.21 -13.49
CA ASP A 183 15.61 3.93 -12.78
C ASP A 183 15.12 4.07 -11.33
N ALA A 184 15.46 5.19 -10.67
CA ALA A 184 14.92 5.52 -9.36
C ALA A 184 13.40 5.72 -9.41
N LEU A 185 12.89 6.43 -10.41
CA LEU A 185 11.46 6.67 -10.62
C LEU A 185 10.71 5.36 -10.91
N PHE A 186 11.26 4.51 -11.78
CA PHE A 186 10.69 3.19 -12.07
C PHE A 186 10.61 2.33 -10.82
N THR A 187 11.72 2.23 -10.06
CA THR A 187 11.79 1.42 -8.84
C THR A 187 10.84 1.96 -7.76
N SER A 188 10.79 3.28 -7.57
CA SER A 188 9.84 3.92 -6.67
C SER A 188 8.39 3.68 -7.08
N THR A 189 8.07 3.79 -8.38
CA THR A 189 6.74 3.49 -8.91
C THR A 189 6.38 2.03 -8.65
N SER A 190 7.29 1.10 -8.94
CA SER A 190 7.10 -0.32 -8.71
C SER A 190 6.87 -0.65 -7.23
N ALA A 191 7.60 0.00 -6.32
CA ALA A 191 7.45 -0.19 -4.88
C ALA A 191 6.12 0.37 -4.34
N VAL A 192 5.76 1.61 -4.71
CA VAL A 192 4.52 2.26 -4.26
C VAL A 192 3.28 1.64 -4.88
N CYS A 193 3.34 1.27 -6.16
CA CYS A 193 2.25 0.55 -6.84
C CYS A 193 2.21 -0.94 -6.50
N ILE A 194 3.22 -1.43 -5.75
CA ILE A 194 3.32 -2.85 -5.33
C ILE A 194 3.30 -3.75 -6.56
N THR A 195 4.18 -3.47 -7.49
CA THR A 195 4.29 -4.26 -8.71
C THR A 195 5.40 -5.30 -8.61
N GLY A 196 6.62 -4.88 -8.19
CA GLY A 196 7.77 -5.78 -8.08
C GLY A 196 8.61 -5.92 -9.35
N LEU A 197 8.28 -5.22 -10.43
CA LEU A 197 9.19 -5.12 -11.59
C LEU A 197 10.42 -4.30 -11.22
N THR A 198 11.59 -4.77 -11.59
CA THR A 198 12.88 -4.16 -11.26
C THR A 198 13.74 -4.01 -12.50
N VAL A 199 14.20 -2.79 -12.78
CA VAL A 199 15.18 -2.48 -13.84
C VAL A 199 16.62 -2.63 -13.36
N VAL A 200 16.81 -2.61 -12.03
CA VAL A 200 18.08 -2.81 -11.33
C VAL A 200 17.89 -3.83 -10.22
N ASP A 201 18.89 -4.65 -9.95
CA ASP A 201 18.82 -5.63 -8.86
C ASP A 201 18.80 -4.94 -7.50
N THR A 202 17.75 -5.23 -6.72
CA THR A 202 17.55 -4.61 -5.40
C THR A 202 18.65 -4.98 -4.40
N ALA A 203 19.21 -6.19 -4.51
CA ALA A 203 20.23 -6.70 -3.58
C ALA A 203 21.58 -6.00 -3.77
N THR A 204 21.98 -5.77 -5.01
CA THR A 204 23.32 -5.27 -5.36
C THR A 204 23.35 -3.75 -5.54
N THR A 205 22.26 -3.16 -6.04
CA THR A 205 22.21 -1.72 -6.33
C THR A 205 21.91 -0.89 -5.08
N PHE A 206 21.00 -1.34 -4.22
CA PHE A 206 20.59 -0.56 -3.04
C PHE A 206 21.33 -0.99 -1.78
N THR A 207 21.84 0.01 -1.06
CA THR A 207 22.36 -0.19 0.29
C THR A 207 21.24 -0.57 1.26
N THR A 208 21.59 -0.91 2.50
CA THR A 208 20.58 -1.13 3.56
C THR A 208 19.67 0.09 3.73
N THR A 209 20.20 1.31 3.60
CA THR A 209 19.40 2.55 3.65
C THR A 209 18.39 2.60 2.50
N GLY A 210 18.82 2.32 1.26
CA GLY A 210 17.92 2.26 0.11
C GLY A 210 16.87 1.16 0.24
N GLN A 211 17.25 0.00 0.75
CA GLN A 211 16.31 -1.11 1.01
C GLN A 211 15.27 -0.75 2.10
N VAL A 212 15.64 0.03 3.12
CA VAL A 212 14.69 0.57 4.13
C VAL A 212 13.74 1.56 3.49
N VAL A 213 14.23 2.45 2.61
CA VAL A 213 13.35 3.37 1.84
C VAL A 213 12.36 2.56 0.99
N LEU A 214 12.82 1.53 0.28
CA LEU A 214 11.93 0.65 -0.49
C LEU A 214 10.90 -0.03 0.41
N LEU A 215 11.31 -0.54 1.57
CA LEU A 215 10.40 -1.17 2.54
C LEU A 215 9.29 -0.22 2.98
N LEU A 216 9.63 1.05 3.26
CA LEU A 216 8.64 2.08 3.63
C LEU A 216 7.69 2.40 2.47
N LEU A 217 8.20 2.51 1.25
CA LEU A 217 7.37 2.75 0.06
C LEU A 217 6.40 1.58 -0.18
N ILE A 218 6.88 0.34 -0.05
CA ILE A 218 6.06 -0.88 -0.13
C ILE A 218 4.97 -0.87 0.95
N GLN A 219 5.32 -0.52 2.18
CA GLN A 219 4.37 -0.49 3.31
C GLN A 219 3.26 0.56 3.08
N ILE A 220 3.61 1.77 2.66
CA ILE A 220 2.64 2.84 2.33
C ILE A 220 1.75 2.41 1.18
N GLY A 221 2.32 1.82 0.13
CA GLY A 221 1.60 1.29 -1.03
C GLY A 221 0.65 0.14 -0.67
N GLY A 222 1.09 -0.80 0.23
CA GLY A 222 0.34 -1.99 0.65
C GLY A 222 -0.87 -1.70 1.51
N ILE A 223 -0.72 -0.83 2.49
CA ILE A 223 -1.84 -0.36 3.30
C ILE A 223 -2.85 0.41 2.42
N GLY A 224 -2.38 0.95 1.30
CA GLY A 224 -3.12 1.82 0.41
C GLY A 224 -3.02 3.27 0.87
N VAL A 225 -2.57 4.13 -0.04
CA VAL A 225 -2.36 5.56 0.27
C VAL A 225 -3.63 6.22 0.80
N MET A 226 -4.80 5.85 0.26
CA MET A 226 -6.09 6.37 0.77
C MET A 226 -6.37 5.94 2.21
N THR A 227 -6.12 4.68 2.54
CA THR A 227 -6.30 4.16 3.91
C THR A 227 -5.37 4.88 4.87
N PHE A 228 -4.12 5.04 4.48
CA PHE A 228 -3.10 5.71 5.28
C PHE A 228 -3.40 7.21 5.48
N THR A 229 -3.67 7.94 4.39
CA THR A 229 -4.00 9.38 4.46
C THR A 229 -5.32 9.62 5.18
N SER A 230 -6.32 8.74 5.00
CA SER A 230 -7.60 8.83 5.69
C SER A 230 -7.48 8.53 7.18
N PHE A 231 -6.64 7.56 7.56
CA PHE A 231 -6.34 7.28 8.96
C PHE A 231 -5.73 8.51 9.63
N ILE A 232 -4.72 9.11 9.01
CA ILE A 232 -4.11 10.35 9.51
C ILE A 232 -5.16 11.46 9.58
N ALA A 233 -5.91 11.70 8.50
CA ALA A 233 -6.92 12.74 8.46
C ALA A 233 -7.97 12.58 9.57
N LEU A 234 -8.53 11.37 9.75
CA LEU A 234 -9.56 11.10 10.75
C LEU A 234 -9.01 11.04 12.19
N SER A 235 -7.73 10.66 12.37
CA SER A 235 -7.11 10.61 13.70
C SER A 235 -6.79 12.00 14.25
N PHE A 236 -6.42 12.94 13.37
CA PHE A 236 -5.89 14.24 13.75
C PHE A 236 -6.80 15.43 13.38
N PHE A 237 -7.89 15.21 12.58
CA PHE A 237 -8.79 16.27 12.16
C PHE A 237 -10.24 15.98 12.55
N THR A 238 -10.82 16.89 13.31
CA THR A 238 -12.23 16.84 13.74
C THR A 238 -13.18 17.38 12.69
N GLN A 239 -12.69 18.11 11.70
CA GLN A 239 -13.49 18.77 10.66
C GLN A 239 -13.24 18.16 9.26
N THR A 240 -13.39 16.83 9.13
CA THR A 240 -13.53 16.26 7.80
C THR A 240 -14.91 16.63 7.25
N SER A 241 -14.94 17.20 6.03
CA SER A 241 -16.19 17.52 5.36
C SER A 241 -17.07 16.28 5.25
N PHE A 242 -18.39 16.46 5.34
CA PHE A 242 -19.36 15.38 5.11
C PHE A 242 -19.13 14.67 3.76
N ASN A 243 -18.76 15.43 2.73
CA ASN A 243 -18.44 14.90 1.40
C ASN A 243 -17.21 13.99 1.42
N ASP A 244 -16.19 14.32 2.22
CA ASP A 244 -14.98 13.50 2.35
C ASP A 244 -15.26 12.19 3.08
N GLN A 245 -16.06 12.25 4.14
CA GLN A 245 -16.51 11.04 4.85
C GLN A 245 -17.38 10.15 3.96
N MET A 246 -18.21 10.74 3.10
CA MET A 246 -19.02 10.01 2.12
C MET A 246 -18.14 9.34 1.04
N ALA A 247 -17.13 10.05 0.54
CA ALA A 247 -16.16 9.49 -0.40
C ALA A 247 -15.39 8.31 0.21
N LEU A 248 -14.91 8.46 1.46
CA LEU A 248 -14.24 7.40 2.21
C LEU A 248 -15.15 6.19 2.47
N LYS A 249 -16.41 6.43 2.85
CA LYS A 249 -17.42 5.39 3.02
C LYS A 249 -17.58 4.57 1.74
N ASN A 250 -17.67 5.23 0.59
CA ASN A 250 -17.83 4.57 -0.70
C ASN A 250 -16.57 3.76 -1.09
N ILE A 251 -15.38 4.30 -0.82
CA ILE A 251 -14.10 3.64 -1.12
C ILE A 251 -13.90 2.40 -0.22
N LEU A 252 -14.18 2.53 1.07
CA LEU A 252 -14.04 1.43 2.03
C LEU A 252 -15.21 0.45 2.00
N SER A 253 -16.24 0.72 1.17
CA SER A 253 -17.47 -0.09 1.08
C SER A 253 -18.14 -0.32 2.44
N GLU A 254 -18.05 0.67 3.34
CA GLU A 254 -18.65 0.62 4.67
C GLU A 254 -20.10 1.08 4.63
N GLU A 255 -20.97 0.42 5.42
CA GLU A 255 -22.38 0.76 5.50
C GLU A 255 -22.64 1.99 6.40
N SER A 256 -21.73 2.24 7.36
CA SER A 256 -21.88 3.29 8.38
C SER A 256 -20.63 4.17 8.49
N MET A 257 -20.82 5.48 8.58
CA MET A 257 -19.72 6.45 8.79
C MET A 257 -18.97 6.24 10.11
N ASN A 258 -19.65 5.80 11.16
CA ASN A 258 -19.03 5.56 12.47
C ASN A 258 -18.02 4.41 12.47
N ASN A 259 -18.08 3.53 11.49
CA ASN A 259 -17.18 2.37 11.39
C ASN A 259 -15.88 2.67 10.64
N ILE A 260 -15.79 3.78 9.91
CA ILE A 260 -14.64 4.09 9.05
C ILE A 260 -13.33 4.09 9.85
N PHE A 261 -13.27 4.87 10.94
CA PHE A 261 -12.06 4.93 11.79
C PHE A 261 -11.67 3.56 12.36
N ARG A 262 -12.68 2.82 12.82
CA ARG A 262 -12.48 1.48 13.36
C ARG A 262 -11.93 0.51 12.31
N THR A 263 -12.44 0.56 11.09
CA THR A 263 -11.96 -0.26 9.97
C THR A 263 -10.53 0.10 9.59
N LEU A 264 -10.20 1.39 9.51
CA LEU A 264 -8.84 1.85 9.25
C LEU A 264 -7.85 1.39 10.31
N PHE A 265 -8.20 1.55 11.59
CA PHE A 265 -7.39 1.10 12.71
C PHE A 265 -7.15 -0.41 12.68
N TYR A 266 -8.21 -1.20 12.44
CA TYR A 266 -8.08 -2.65 12.33
C TYR A 266 -7.24 -3.07 11.13
N THR A 267 -7.30 -2.35 10.01
CA THR A 267 -6.46 -2.62 8.84
C THR A 267 -4.98 -2.47 9.21
N LEU A 268 -4.59 -1.33 9.79
CA LEU A 268 -3.21 -1.08 10.21
C LEU A 268 -2.72 -2.11 11.24
N PHE A 269 -3.54 -2.37 12.25
CA PHE A 269 -3.18 -3.30 13.32
C PHE A 269 -3.03 -4.75 12.82
N THR A 270 -3.94 -5.19 11.95
CA THR A 270 -3.88 -6.53 11.33
C THR A 270 -2.65 -6.67 10.44
N THR A 271 -2.32 -5.65 9.65
CA THR A 271 -1.12 -5.62 8.82
C THR A 271 0.13 -5.84 9.67
N ILE A 272 0.34 -5.01 10.69
CA ILE A 272 1.52 -5.11 11.57
C ILE A 272 1.61 -6.47 12.26
N ILE A 273 0.49 -7.01 12.74
CA ILE A 273 0.49 -8.31 13.42
C ILE A 273 0.86 -9.44 12.46
N VAL A 274 0.25 -9.48 11.27
CA VAL A 274 0.50 -10.56 10.30
C VAL A 274 1.94 -10.48 9.80
N GLU A 275 2.45 -9.27 9.53
CA GLU A 275 3.83 -9.05 9.12
C GLU A 275 4.83 -9.44 10.23
N ALA A 276 4.56 -9.10 11.49
CA ALA A 276 5.41 -9.48 12.61
C ALA A 276 5.47 -11.00 12.83
N ILE A 277 4.30 -11.67 12.77
CA ILE A 277 4.23 -13.13 12.85
C ILE A 277 4.94 -13.76 11.65
N GLY A 278 4.71 -13.24 10.45
CA GLY A 278 5.36 -13.68 9.23
C GLY A 278 6.88 -13.54 9.32
N ALA A 279 7.37 -12.39 9.76
CA ALA A 279 8.80 -12.13 9.94
C ALA A 279 9.42 -13.11 10.97
N TRP A 280 8.73 -13.37 12.08
CA TRP A 280 9.20 -14.34 13.07
C TRP A 280 9.30 -15.76 12.50
N ILE A 281 8.30 -16.21 11.73
CA ILE A 281 8.31 -17.54 11.10
C ILE A 281 9.41 -17.63 10.04
N LEU A 282 9.54 -16.61 9.17
CA LEU A 282 10.60 -16.58 8.15
C LEU A 282 12.00 -16.56 8.79
N TRP A 283 12.18 -15.81 9.88
CA TRP A 283 13.44 -15.82 10.63
C TRP A 283 13.74 -17.22 11.20
N TRP A 284 12.72 -17.93 11.68
CA TRP A 284 12.87 -19.30 12.19
C TRP A 284 13.34 -20.27 11.10
N GLU A 285 12.79 -20.18 9.89
CA GLU A 285 13.15 -21.02 8.73
C GLU A 285 14.58 -20.79 8.24
N ILE A 286 15.08 -19.54 8.34
CA ILE A 286 16.41 -19.18 7.84
C ILE A 286 17.49 -19.16 8.92
N ARG A 287 17.16 -19.46 10.18
CA ARG A 287 18.10 -19.33 11.31
C ARG A 287 19.38 -20.16 11.15
N ASP A 288 19.30 -21.32 10.51
CA ASP A 288 20.40 -22.27 10.35
C ASP A 288 21.22 -22.03 9.07
N LEU A 289 20.81 -21.07 8.21
CA LEU A 289 21.56 -20.71 7.01
C LEU A 289 22.86 -19.98 7.36
N SER A 290 23.86 -20.11 6.47
CA SER A 290 25.14 -19.45 6.65
C SER A 290 25.02 -17.91 6.63
N PRO A 291 25.75 -17.18 7.47
CA PRO A 291 25.79 -15.71 7.43
C PRO A 291 26.35 -15.13 6.13
N SER A 292 27.14 -15.91 5.39
CA SER A 292 27.64 -15.50 4.08
C SER A 292 26.54 -15.35 3.03
N LEU A 293 25.45 -16.12 3.15
CA LEU A 293 24.30 -16.04 2.24
C LEU A 293 23.35 -14.89 2.65
N ILE A 294 23.08 -14.77 3.95
CA ILE A 294 22.17 -13.74 4.50
C ILE A 294 22.87 -13.07 5.70
N PRO A 295 23.57 -11.94 5.46
CA PRO A 295 24.32 -11.25 6.52
C PRO A 295 23.44 -10.80 7.68
N ASN A 296 22.26 -10.27 7.39
CA ASN A 296 21.29 -9.82 8.40
C ASN A 296 19.97 -10.57 8.27
N LYS A 297 19.85 -11.70 8.98
CA LYS A 297 18.67 -12.57 8.95
C LYS A 297 17.40 -11.89 9.45
N ILE A 298 17.51 -10.98 10.42
CA ILE A 298 16.34 -10.26 10.96
C ILE A 298 15.80 -9.30 9.91
N PHE A 299 16.68 -8.51 9.28
CA PHE A 299 16.27 -7.58 8.22
C PHE A 299 15.67 -8.32 7.03
N PHE A 300 16.30 -9.43 6.61
CA PHE A 300 15.78 -10.30 5.56
C PHE A 300 14.35 -10.77 5.87
N ALA A 301 14.12 -11.28 7.08
CA ALA A 301 12.81 -11.80 7.48
C ALA A 301 11.74 -10.70 7.50
N ILE A 302 12.07 -9.52 8.04
CA ILE A 302 11.15 -8.37 8.04
C ILE A 302 10.85 -7.91 6.62
N PHE A 303 11.90 -7.73 5.79
CA PHE A 303 11.74 -7.25 4.41
C PHE A 303 10.85 -8.19 3.58
N HIS A 304 11.11 -9.52 3.64
CA HIS A 304 10.33 -10.49 2.89
C HIS A 304 8.92 -10.69 3.45
N ALA A 305 8.72 -10.57 4.77
CA ALA A 305 7.38 -10.64 5.35
C ALA A 305 6.51 -9.47 4.88
N VAL A 306 7.04 -8.25 4.93
CA VAL A 306 6.35 -7.04 4.44
C VAL A 306 6.13 -7.12 2.93
N SER A 307 7.16 -7.44 2.16
CA SER A 307 7.07 -7.56 0.69
C SER A 307 6.05 -8.63 0.27
N ALA A 308 6.00 -9.77 0.98
CA ALA A 308 5.05 -10.85 0.70
C ALA A 308 3.62 -10.49 1.10
N PHE A 309 3.39 -9.94 2.30
CA PHE A 309 2.06 -9.57 2.75
C PHE A 309 1.49 -8.40 1.94
N CYS A 310 2.33 -7.41 1.62
CA CYS A 310 1.95 -6.33 0.71
C CYS A 310 1.84 -6.76 -0.74
N ASN A 311 2.25 -7.98 -1.12
CA ASN A 311 2.29 -8.48 -2.49
C ASN A 311 3.22 -7.65 -3.40
N ALA A 312 4.39 -7.25 -2.91
CA ALA A 312 5.27 -6.32 -3.62
C ALA A 312 6.37 -6.98 -4.47
N GLY A 313 6.72 -8.25 -4.19
CA GLY A 313 7.67 -9.03 -5.00
C GLY A 313 9.14 -8.63 -4.93
N PHE A 314 9.48 -7.61 -4.14
CA PHE A 314 10.88 -7.23 -3.93
C PHE A 314 11.59 -8.19 -3.00
N SER A 315 12.85 -8.49 -3.33
CA SER A 315 13.74 -9.36 -2.55
C SER A 315 15.07 -8.68 -2.30
N THR A 316 15.70 -8.98 -1.16
CA THR A 316 17.08 -8.60 -0.86
C THR A 316 18.11 -9.62 -1.36
N LEU A 317 17.69 -10.57 -2.20
CA LEU A 317 18.54 -11.57 -2.85
C LEU A 317 18.55 -11.34 -4.36
N THR A 318 19.72 -11.51 -4.94
CA THR A 318 19.88 -11.56 -6.39
C THR A 318 19.18 -12.79 -6.97
N GLY A 319 18.36 -12.59 -8.00
CA GLY A 319 17.54 -13.66 -8.58
C GLY A 319 16.32 -14.04 -7.74
N ASN A 320 15.94 -13.20 -6.76
CA ASN A 320 14.75 -13.37 -5.92
C ASN A 320 14.79 -14.70 -5.13
N LEU A 321 13.68 -15.43 -4.98
CA LEU A 321 13.64 -16.73 -4.28
C LEU A 321 14.17 -17.91 -5.12
N TYR A 322 14.53 -17.69 -6.39
CA TYR A 322 15.22 -18.68 -7.24
C TYR A 322 16.71 -18.83 -6.90
N HIS A 323 17.22 -17.99 -5.98
CA HIS A 323 18.62 -18.05 -5.54
C HIS A 323 19.01 -19.47 -5.08
N PRO A 324 20.16 -20.06 -5.54
CA PRO A 324 20.54 -21.46 -5.27
C PRO A 324 20.56 -21.85 -3.80
N GLY A 325 20.86 -20.90 -2.90
CA GLY A 325 20.89 -21.16 -1.45
C GLY A 325 19.52 -21.22 -0.76
N ILE A 326 18.42 -20.86 -1.47
CA ILE A 326 17.08 -20.73 -0.87
C ILE A 326 16.01 -21.50 -1.64
N ARG A 327 16.20 -21.71 -2.95
CA ARG A 327 15.19 -22.35 -3.82
C ARG A 327 14.70 -23.71 -3.35
N ASP A 328 15.49 -24.44 -2.54
CA ASP A 328 15.14 -25.76 -2.05
C ASP A 328 14.48 -25.71 -0.64
N LEU A 329 14.32 -24.52 -0.07
CA LEU A 329 13.63 -24.32 1.22
C LEU A 329 12.10 -24.25 1.00
N TYR A 330 11.47 -25.39 0.79
CA TYR A 330 10.03 -25.48 0.52
C TYR A 330 9.17 -24.91 1.66
N GLY A 331 9.64 -25.00 2.92
CA GLY A 331 8.98 -24.38 4.08
C GLY A 331 8.87 -22.87 3.93
N LEU A 332 9.99 -22.21 3.62
CA LEU A 332 10.06 -20.77 3.37
C LEU A 332 9.12 -20.34 2.23
N GLN A 333 9.11 -21.08 1.11
CA GLN A 333 8.23 -20.82 -0.01
C GLN A 333 6.74 -20.91 0.40
N CYS A 334 6.35 -21.96 1.12
CA CYS A 334 4.97 -22.12 1.59
C CYS A 334 4.53 -21.01 2.54
N TRP A 335 5.41 -20.54 3.43
CA TRP A 335 5.09 -19.44 4.34
C TRP A 335 4.97 -18.11 3.61
N ILE A 336 5.87 -17.81 2.67
CA ILE A 336 5.76 -16.63 1.79
C ILE A 336 4.46 -16.69 0.99
N ALA A 337 4.12 -17.85 0.38
CA ALA A 337 2.85 -18.04 -0.33
C ALA A 337 1.63 -17.78 0.58
N THR A 338 1.70 -18.20 1.84
CA THR A 338 0.63 -17.96 2.83
C THR A 338 0.46 -16.46 3.11
N LEU A 339 1.56 -15.72 3.28
CA LEU A 339 1.52 -14.27 3.47
C LEU A 339 0.93 -13.55 2.26
N ILE A 340 1.32 -13.96 1.05
CA ILE A 340 0.76 -13.45 -0.22
C ILE A 340 -0.75 -13.67 -0.29
N ILE A 341 -1.22 -14.87 0.04
CA ILE A 341 -2.66 -15.20 0.05
C ILE A 341 -3.39 -14.34 1.07
N LEU A 342 -2.86 -14.18 2.29
CA LEU A 342 -3.48 -13.35 3.33
C LEU A 342 -3.58 -11.89 2.91
N GLY A 343 -2.55 -11.31 2.30
CA GLY A 343 -2.59 -9.97 1.75
C GLY A 343 -3.57 -9.82 0.59
N GLY A 344 -3.57 -10.80 -0.34
CA GLY A 344 -4.39 -10.78 -1.55
C GLY A 344 -5.89 -11.09 -1.34
N ILE A 345 -6.30 -11.68 -0.21
CA ILE A 345 -7.72 -11.94 0.10
C ILE A 345 -8.49 -10.66 0.39
N GLY A 346 -7.86 -9.65 0.99
CA GLY A 346 -8.47 -8.37 1.32
C GLY A 346 -8.96 -8.24 2.77
N PHE A 347 -8.75 -7.05 3.33
CA PHE A 347 -9.03 -6.75 4.73
C PHE A 347 -10.48 -6.99 5.17
N PRO A 348 -11.54 -6.60 4.40
CA PRO A 348 -12.92 -6.84 4.82
C PRO A 348 -13.23 -8.32 4.99
N ILE A 349 -12.58 -9.17 4.19
CA ILE A 349 -12.77 -10.62 4.24
C ILE A 349 -12.06 -11.21 5.45
N LEU A 350 -10.83 -10.76 5.72
CA LEU A 350 -10.10 -11.13 6.94
C LEU A 350 -10.89 -10.76 8.20
N PHE A 351 -11.49 -9.56 8.25
CA PHE A 351 -12.33 -9.13 9.37
C PHE A 351 -13.60 -9.94 9.50
N ASN A 352 -14.24 -10.27 8.38
CA ASN A 352 -15.45 -11.08 8.37
C ASN A 352 -15.18 -12.50 8.90
N TYR A 353 -14.05 -13.10 8.48
CA TYR A 353 -13.60 -14.40 9.01
C TYR A 353 -13.14 -14.31 10.46
N GLY A 354 -12.45 -13.24 10.86
CA GLY A 354 -12.08 -13.01 12.25
C GLY A 354 -13.30 -12.98 13.18
N LYS A 355 -14.40 -12.35 12.76
CA LYS A 355 -15.69 -12.37 13.47
C LYS A 355 -16.25 -13.80 13.57
N LEU A 356 -16.19 -14.59 12.48
CA LEU A 356 -16.64 -15.97 12.45
C LEU A 356 -15.82 -16.87 13.40
N VAL A 357 -14.50 -16.76 13.34
CA VAL A 357 -13.57 -17.52 14.19
C VAL A 357 -13.81 -17.17 15.66
N ASN A 358 -13.86 -15.87 16.00
CA ASN A 358 -14.13 -15.41 17.36
C ASN A 358 -15.48 -15.95 17.87
N HIS A 359 -16.53 -15.93 17.04
CA HIS A 359 -17.83 -16.50 17.39
C HIS A 359 -17.75 -18.01 17.68
N LYS A 360 -17.03 -18.77 16.81
CA LYS A 360 -16.84 -20.21 17.01
C LYS A 360 -16.01 -20.52 18.26
N VAL A 361 -14.91 -19.80 18.44
CA VAL A 361 -14.02 -19.97 19.62
C VAL A 361 -14.77 -19.67 20.92
N ARG A 362 -15.51 -18.54 20.98
CA ARG A 362 -16.34 -18.21 22.15
C ARG A 362 -17.43 -19.25 22.41
N ASN A 363 -18.10 -19.76 21.39
CA ASN A 363 -19.09 -20.81 21.55
C ASN A 363 -18.47 -22.13 22.00
N LEU A 364 -17.24 -22.46 21.53
CA LEU A 364 -16.50 -23.61 21.99
C LEU A 364 -16.11 -23.44 23.46
N PHE A 365 -15.61 -22.27 23.85
CA PHE A 365 -15.28 -21.93 25.23
C PHE A 365 -16.50 -22.03 26.14
N TYR A 366 -17.67 -21.50 25.75
CA TYR A 366 -18.91 -21.64 26.52
C TYR A 366 -19.39 -23.09 26.62
N ARG A 367 -19.14 -23.93 25.60
CA ARG A 367 -19.41 -25.37 25.68
C ARG A 367 -18.49 -26.07 26.67
N LEU A 368 -17.19 -25.72 26.67
CA LEU A 368 -16.20 -26.33 27.58
C LEU A 368 -16.38 -25.89 29.04
N THR A 369 -16.84 -24.66 29.27
CA THR A 369 -17.09 -24.10 30.61
C THR A 369 -18.49 -24.40 31.17
N GLY A 370 -19.31 -25.18 30.45
CA GLY A 370 -20.66 -25.52 30.91
C GLY A 370 -21.65 -24.35 30.99
N SER A 371 -21.28 -23.18 30.46
CA SER A 371 -22.11 -21.97 30.50
C SER A 371 -23.29 -22.07 29.54
N SER A 372 -24.51 -21.81 30.05
CA SER A 372 -25.74 -21.75 29.23
C SER A 372 -25.81 -20.52 28.31
N LYS A 373 -24.88 -19.56 28.44
CA LYS A 373 -24.78 -18.36 27.61
C LYS A 373 -24.24 -18.68 26.21
N ARG A 374 -25.05 -19.33 25.37
CA ARG A 374 -24.72 -19.47 23.93
C ARG A 374 -25.03 -18.17 23.22
N MET A 375 -24.06 -17.64 22.44
CA MET A 375 -24.38 -16.54 21.53
C MET A 375 -25.39 -17.02 20.50
N PRO A 376 -26.46 -16.24 20.23
CA PRO A 376 -27.41 -16.59 19.20
C PRO A 376 -26.68 -16.80 17.88
N SER A 377 -27.00 -17.88 17.18
CA SER A 377 -26.48 -18.13 15.84
C SER A 377 -26.99 -17.02 14.91
N HIS A 378 -26.18 -15.97 14.72
CA HIS A 378 -26.48 -15.02 13.66
C HIS A 378 -26.47 -15.76 12.33
N VAL A 379 -27.62 -15.90 11.71
CA VAL A 379 -27.88 -16.68 10.50
C VAL A 379 -26.97 -16.32 9.32
N ARG A 380 -26.23 -15.18 9.37
CA ARG A 380 -25.39 -14.70 8.26
C ARG A 380 -24.16 -13.91 8.75
N ILE A 381 -23.17 -14.61 9.26
CA ILE A 381 -21.86 -13.99 9.59
C ILE A 381 -21.05 -13.72 8.30
N VAL A 382 -21.20 -14.57 7.26
CA VAL A 382 -20.40 -14.50 6.03
C VAL A 382 -21.16 -13.77 4.92
N ASN A 383 -20.61 -12.64 4.46
CA ASN A 383 -21.15 -11.83 3.37
C ASN A 383 -21.02 -12.52 2.01
N THR A 384 -21.88 -12.15 1.05
CA THR A 384 -21.84 -12.70 -0.33
C THR A 384 -20.50 -12.45 -1.01
N THR A 385 -19.93 -11.25 -0.85
CA THR A 385 -18.60 -10.89 -1.36
C THR A 385 -17.53 -11.84 -0.82
N THR A 386 -17.54 -12.11 0.48
CA THR A 386 -16.61 -13.05 1.13
C THR A 386 -16.71 -14.46 0.53
N ARG A 387 -17.92 -14.95 0.28
CA ARG A 387 -18.12 -16.26 -0.37
C ARG A 387 -17.59 -16.29 -1.80
N ILE A 388 -17.88 -15.26 -2.59
CA ILE A 388 -17.38 -15.13 -3.97
C ILE A 388 -15.86 -15.18 -3.98
N VAL A 389 -15.23 -14.33 -3.17
CA VAL A 389 -13.77 -14.19 -3.15
C VAL A 389 -13.09 -15.50 -2.75
N ILE A 390 -13.56 -16.16 -1.70
CA ILE A 390 -12.92 -17.40 -1.25
C ILE A 390 -13.11 -18.52 -2.26
N THR A 391 -14.32 -18.67 -2.80
CA THR A 391 -14.58 -19.71 -3.82
C THR A 391 -13.71 -19.46 -5.06
N ALA A 392 -13.66 -18.22 -5.56
CA ALA A 392 -12.82 -17.86 -6.71
C ALA A 392 -11.33 -18.06 -6.41
N THR A 393 -10.86 -17.63 -5.23
CA THR A 393 -9.46 -17.81 -4.82
C THR A 393 -9.08 -19.29 -4.75
N LEU A 394 -9.89 -20.12 -4.12
CA LEU A 394 -9.63 -21.56 -4.03
C LEU A 394 -9.62 -22.23 -5.41
N LEU A 395 -10.58 -21.89 -6.28
CA LEU A 395 -10.62 -22.42 -7.64
C LEU A 395 -9.36 -22.04 -8.45
N LEU A 396 -8.92 -20.77 -8.36
CA LEU A 396 -7.73 -20.29 -9.07
C LEU A 396 -6.46 -20.93 -8.51
N LEU A 397 -6.35 -21.09 -7.19
CA LEU A 397 -5.17 -21.69 -6.57
C LEU A 397 -5.08 -23.19 -6.88
N VAL A 398 -6.15 -23.94 -6.67
CA VAL A 398 -6.17 -25.39 -6.93
C VAL A 398 -6.02 -25.66 -8.42
N GLY A 399 -6.80 -24.96 -9.26
CA GLY A 399 -6.73 -25.10 -10.71
C GLY A 399 -5.36 -24.70 -11.27
N GLY A 400 -4.83 -23.55 -10.83
CA GLY A 400 -3.49 -23.08 -11.24
C GLY A 400 -2.38 -24.04 -10.82
N THR A 401 -2.42 -24.56 -9.58
CA THR A 401 -1.45 -25.55 -9.08
C THR A 401 -1.47 -26.84 -9.91
N LEU A 402 -2.66 -27.36 -10.18
CA LEU A 402 -2.82 -28.60 -10.97
C LEU A 402 -2.35 -28.40 -12.42
N LEU A 403 -2.76 -27.30 -13.05
CA LEU A 403 -2.37 -27.02 -14.43
C LEU A 403 -0.85 -26.77 -14.55
N PHE A 404 -0.25 -26.03 -13.62
CA PHE A 404 1.20 -25.83 -13.59
C PHE A 404 1.94 -27.16 -13.39
N TRP A 405 1.50 -27.97 -12.44
CA TRP A 405 2.10 -29.28 -12.20
C TRP A 405 2.02 -30.19 -13.42
N LEU A 406 0.86 -30.26 -14.08
CA LEU A 406 0.68 -31.08 -15.29
C LEU A 406 1.54 -30.59 -16.46
N SER A 407 1.62 -29.27 -16.67
CA SER A 407 2.40 -28.70 -17.76
C SER A 407 3.91 -28.87 -17.54
N GLU A 408 4.40 -28.60 -16.32
CA GLU A 408 5.84 -28.50 -16.04
C GLU A 408 6.46 -29.76 -15.42
N ASN A 409 5.69 -30.83 -15.24
CA ASN A 409 6.17 -32.06 -14.57
C ASN A 409 7.42 -32.66 -15.22
N ASN A 410 7.51 -32.56 -16.55
CA ASN A 410 8.64 -33.09 -17.35
C ASN A 410 9.65 -32.01 -17.75
N ASN A 411 9.42 -30.75 -17.40
CA ASN A 411 10.28 -29.60 -17.68
C ASN A 411 10.91 -29.08 -16.38
N CYS A 412 10.57 -27.90 -15.88
CA CYS A 412 11.21 -27.27 -14.73
C CYS A 412 11.06 -28.04 -13.41
N LEU A 413 10.02 -28.89 -13.28
CA LEU A 413 9.82 -29.75 -12.11
C LEU A 413 10.53 -31.12 -12.20
N ARG A 414 11.24 -31.38 -13.31
CA ARG A 414 11.95 -32.64 -13.51
C ARG A 414 13.11 -32.79 -12.49
N GLY A 415 13.15 -33.95 -11.82
CA GLY A 415 14.17 -34.23 -10.81
C GLY A 415 13.87 -33.74 -9.39
N LEU A 416 12.81 -32.92 -9.19
CA LEU A 416 12.41 -32.52 -7.86
C LEU A 416 11.65 -33.66 -7.14
N PRO A 417 11.81 -33.78 -5.80
CA PRO A 417 11.00 -34.69 -5.00
C PRO A 417 9.52 -34.26 -5.05
N LEU A 418 8.60 -35.20 -4.77
CA LEU A 418 7.15 -34.90 -4.82
C LEU A 418 6.76 -33.67 -3.97
N ARG A 419 7.35 -33.53 -2.77
CA ARG A 419 7.15 -32.35 -1.92
C ARG A 419 7.58 -31.05 -2.61
N GLY A 420 8.74 -31.07 -3.28
CA GLY A 420 9.24 -29.95 -4.07
C GLY A 420 8.33 -29.62 -5.24
N LYS A 421 7.91 -30.63 -6.02
CA LYS A 421 6.97 -30.43 -7.13
C LYS A 421 5.67 -29.76 -6.68
N LEU A 422 5.08 -30.20 -5.56
CA LEU A 422 3.86 -29.61 -5.02
C LEU A 422 4.07 -28.20 -4.49
N ALA A 423 5.17 -27.94 -3.74
CA ALA A 423 5.48 -26.63 -3.20
C ALA A 423 5.72 -25.60 -4.30
N VAL A 424 6.56 -25.94 -5.29
CA VAL A 424 6.89 -25.06 -6.43
C VAL A 424 5.64 -24.81 -7.29
N SER A 425 4.84 -25.86 -7.60
CA SER A 425 3.61 -25.67 -8.38
C SER A 425 2.58 -24.81 -7.63
N PHE A 426 2.42 -25.00 -6.32
CA PHE A 426 1.57 -24.18 -5.48
C PHE A 426 2.04 -22.72 -5.47
N PHE A 427 3.34 -22.49 -5.25
CA PHE A 427 3.95 -21.17 -5.26
C PHE A 427 3.76 -20.48 -6.62
N SER A 428 3.99 -21.21 -7.72
CA SER A 428 3.81 -20.71 -9.09
C SER A 428 2.36 -20.41 -9.46
N ALA A 429 1.38 -20.97 -8.75
CA ALA A 429 -0.03 -20.60 -8.88
C ALA A 429 -0.41 -19.40 -7.99
N VAL A 430 0.30 -19.20 -6.86
CA VAL A 430 0.07 -18.08 -5.94
C VAL A 430 0.68 -16.78 -6.46
N THR A 431 1.95 -16.82 -6.91
CA THR A 431 2.72 -15.62 -7.25
C THR A 431 2.13 -14.77 -8.38
N PRO A 432 1.53 -15.32 -9.46
CA PRO A 432 0.89 -14.52 -10.51
C PRO A 432 -0.29 -13.68 -10.01
N ARG A 433 -0.82 -14.02 -8.83
CA ARG A 433 -1.89 -13.27 -8.21
C ARG A 433 -1.37 -12.07 -7.44
N THR A 434 -0.60 -11.24 -8.14
CA THR A 434 -0.05 -9.94 -7.73
C THR A 434 1.07 -9.98 -6.68
N ALA A 435 1.92 -11.02 -6.69
CA ALA A 435 2.99 -11.13 -5.70
C ALA A 435 4.40 -10.90 -6.25
N GLY A 436 4.71 -11.38 -7.47
CA GLY A 436 5.96 -11.07 -8.15
C GLY A 436 7.21 -11.86 -7.72
N PHE A 437 7.11 -12.72 -6.72
CA PHE A 437 8.23 -13.60 -6.36
C PHE A 437 8.35 -14.77 -7.32
N ASN A 438 9.57 -15.13 -7.69
CA ASN A 438 9.83 -16.30 -8.53
C ASN A 438 10.68 -17.35 -7.78
N THR A 439 10.28 -18.61 -7.89
CA THR A 439 11.03 -19.78 -7.38
C THR A 439 11.55 -20.66 -8.51
N VAL A 440 11.20 -20.31 -9.72
CA VAL A 440 11.64 -20.96 -10.97
C VAL A 440 12.08 -19.90 -11.97
N ASP A 441 12.91 -20.31 -12.92
CA ASP A 441 13.26 -19.48 -14.06
C ASP A 441 12.06 -19.41 -15.02
N LEU A 442 11.47 -18.22 -15.14
CA LEU A 442 10.29 -17.99 -15.97
C LEU A 442 10.57 -18.09 -17.47
N THR A 443 11.83 -17.88 -17.89
CA THR A 443 12.23 -17.97 -19.29
C THR A 443 12.28 -19.42 -19.77
N SER A 444 12.52 -20.35 -18.88
CA SER A 444 12.60 -21.79 -19.15
C SER A 444 11.24 -22.51 -19.15
N LEU A 445 10.14 -21.82 -18.83
CA LEU A 445 8.81 -22.40 -18.82
C LEU A 445 8.27 -22.68 -20.23
N LEU A 446 7.38 -23.65 -20.33
CA LEU A 446 6.68 -23.96 -21.59
C LEU A 446 5.76 -22.79 -22.01
N PRO A 447 5.55 -22.56 -23.32
CA PRO A 447 4.63 -21.53 -23.81
C PRO A 447 3.21 -21.65 -23.23
N SER A 448 2.72 -22.87 -23.04
CA SER A 448 1.41 -23.11 -22.39
C SER A 448 1.35 -22.59 -20.97
N THR A 449 2.45 -22.70 -20.23
CA THR A 449 2.57 -22.23 -18.86
C THR A 449 2.69 -20.69 -18.82
N TRP A 450 3.31 -20.04 -19.80
CA TRP A 450 3.30 -18.58 -19.94
C TRP A 450 1.88 -18.04 -20.11
N PHE A 451 1.08 -18.66 -21.01
CA PHE A 451 -0.32 -18.25 -21.19
C PHE A 451 -1.15 -18.47 -19.93
N LEU A 452 -0.97 -19.58 -19.22
CA LEU A 452 -1.60 -19.84 -17.94
C LEU A 452 -1.22 -18.75 -16.93
N THR A 453 0.07 -18.44 -16.81
CA THR A 453 0.59 -17.42 -15.90
C THR A 453 0.02 -16.04 -16.25
N LEU A 454 -0.02 -15.67 -17.54
CA LEU A 454 -0.59 -14.43 -18.04
C LEU A 454 -2.07 -14.29 -17.67
N LEU A 455 -2.85 -15.36 -17.82
CA LEU A 455 -4.26 -15.37 -17.44
C LEU A 455 -4.43 -15.22 -15.92
N LEU A 456 -3.60 -15.90 -15.11
CA LEU A 456 -3.62 -15.78 -13.66
C LEU A 456 -3.18 -14.39 -13.19
N MET A 457 -2.23 -13.73 -13.89
CA MET A 457 -1.82 -12.35 -13.63
C MET A 457 -2.97 -11.37 -13.91
N TRP A 458 -3.66 -11.54 -15.04
CA TRP A 458 -4.78 -10.69 -15.41
C TRP A 458 -5.94 -10.79 -14.41
N ILE A 459 -6.20 -12.01 -13.86
CA ILE A 459 -7.14 -12.22 -12.76
C ILE A 459 -6.40 -11.96 -11.44
N GLY A 460 -6.29 -10.70 -11.08
CA GLY A 460 -5.54 -10.25 -9.90
C GLY A 460 -6.17 -10.63 -8.55
N ALA A 461 -5.92 -9.79 -7.55
CA ALA A 461 -6.33 -10.00 -6.17
C ALA A 461 -7.80 -9.61 -5.91
N SER A 462 -8.23 -9.75 -4.66
CA SER A 462 -9.59 -9.42 -4.21
C SER A 462 -9.81 -7.92 -4.04
N PRO A 463 -11.06 -7.43 -3.99
CA PRO A 463 -11.33 -6.04 -3.65
C PRO A 463 -10.80 -5.67 -2.26
N LEU A 464 -10.29 -4.44 -2.12
CA LEU A 464 -9.73 -3.91 -0.86
C LEU A 464 -8.62 -4.79 -0.26
N SER A 465 -7.82 -5.41 -1.13
CA SER A 465 -6.60 -6.14 -0.81
C SER A 465 -5.36 -5.31 -1.12
N THR A 466 -4.22 -5.82 -0.72
CA THR A 466 -2.91 -5.24 -1.07
C THR A 466 -2.60 -5.34 -2.56
N GLY A 467 -3.12 -6.34 -3.29
CA GLY A 467 -2.85 -6.56 -4.73
C GLY A 467 -3.70 -5.72 -5.68
N GLY A 468 -3.21 -5.55 -6.92
CA GLY A 468 -3.87 -4.84 -8.01
C GLY A 468 -4.66 -5.73 -8.98
N GLY A 469 -4.61 -5.43 -10.26
CA GLY A 469 -5.28 -6.18 -11.34
C GLY A 469 -6.79 -6.17 -11.31
N ILE A 470 -7.40 -6.95 -12.24
CA ILE A 470 -8.85 -7.14 -12.26
C ILE A 470 -9.27 -7.98 -11.06
N LYS A 471 -10.21 -7.47 -10.28
CA LYS A 471 -10.61 -8.12 -9.04
C LYS A 471 -11.33 -9.45 -9.29
N THR A 472 -11.11 -10.43 -8.41
CA THR A 472 -11.77 -11.74 -8.46
C THR A 472 -13.30 -11.64 -8.52
N THR A 473 -13.88 -10.66 -7.83
CA THR A 473 -15.32 -10.38 -7.89
C THR A 473 -15.77 -9.90 -9.28
N THR A 474 -14.97 -9.05 -9.94
CA THR A 474 -15.27 -8.51 -11.28
C THR A 474 -15.36 -9.64 -12.30
N ILE A 475 -14.37 -10.53 -12.33
CA ILE A 475 -14.37 -11.70 -13.22
C ILE A 475 -15.53 -12.64 -12.89
N THR A 476 -15.79 -12.92 -11.61
CA THR A 476 -16.89 -13.80 -11.20
C THR A 476 -18.23 -13.25 -11.64
N ILE A 477 -18.47 -11.93 -11.50
CA ILE A 477 -19.71 -11.28 -11.95
C ILE A 477 -19.86 -11.36 -13.47
N ALA A 478 -18.79 -11.07 -14.21
CA ALA A 478 -18.81 -11.12 -15.68
C ALA A 478 -19.08 -12.55 -16.20
N LEU A 479 -18.35 -13.55 -15.70
CA LEU A 479 -18.58 -14.96 -16.07
C LEU A 479 -19.99 -15.42 -15.74
N LYS A 480 -20.51 -15.00 -14.57
CA LYS A 480 -21.87 -15.36 -14.16
C LYS A 480 -22.92 -14.69 -15.03
N ASN A 481 -22.66 -13.44 -15.47
CA ASN A 481 -23.51 -12.75 -16.42
C ASN A 481 -23.57 -13.50 -17.75
N ILE A 482 -22.41 -13.87 -18.31
CA ILE A 482 -22.35 -14.65 -19.56
C ILE A 482 -23.16 -15.95 -19.43
N ILE A 483 -22.96 -16.72 -18.36
CA ILE A 483 -23.70 -17.95 -18.13
C ILE A 483 -25.21 -17.70 -18.01
N ASN A 484 -25.63 -16.63 -17.35
CA ASN A 484 -27.04 -16.30 -17.18
C ASN A 484 -27.68 -15.85 -18.53
N THR A 485 -26.96 -15.04 -19.31
CA THR A 485 -27.40 -14.64 -20.65
C THR A 485 -27.58 -15.85 -21.56
N LEU A 486 -26.61 -16.79 -21.57
CA LEU A 486 -26.74 -18.06 -22.31
C LEU A 486 -27.91 -18.92 -21.86
N ARG A 487 -28.36 -18.77 -20.60
CA ARG A 487 -29.53 -19.47 -20.05
C ARG A 487 -30.84 -18.69 -20.19
N GLY A 488 -30.84 -17.54 -20.86
CA GLY A 488 -32.00 -16.67 -21.02
C GLY A 488 -32.53 -16.03 -19.73
N LYS A 489 -31.67 -15.88 -18.69
CA LYS A 489 -32.06 -15.27 -17.42
C LYS A 489 -31.76 -13.77 -17.44
N GLU A 490 -32.75 -12.95 -17.21
CA GLU A 490 -32.59 -11.49 -17.12
C GLU A 490 -31.87 -11.03 -15.84
N LYS A 491 -32.06 -11.76 -14.74
CA LYS A 491 -31.52 -11.37 -13.43
C LYS A 491 -30.30 -12.20 -13.06
N ILE A 492 -29.25 -11.52 -12.57
CA ILE A 492 -28.02 -12.19 -12.14
C ILE A 492 -28.12 -12.53 -10.66
N GLU A 493 -28.13 -13.83 -10.39
CA GLU A 493 -28.19 -14.38 -9.04
C GLU A 493 -26.90 -15.11 -8.68
N ILE A 494 -26.32 -14.74 -7.53
CA ILE A 494 -25.15 -15.40 -6.94
C ILE A 494 -25.48 -15.75 -5.48
N PHE A 495 -25.33 -17.03 -5.11
CA PHE A 495 -25.64 -17.53 -3.77
C PHE A 495 -27.05 -17.15 -3.27
N LYS A 496 -28.05 -17.27 -4.14
CA LYS A 496 -29.48 -16.95 -3.87
C LYS A 496 -29.69 -15.44 -3.57
N ARG A 497 -28.86 -14.57 -4.15
CA ARG A 497 -29.03 -13.11 -4.09
C ARG A 497 -28.91 -12.48 -5.46
N GLN A 498 -29.79 -11.55 -5.77
CA GLN A 498 -29.76 -10.75 -6.98
C GLN A 498 -28.70 -9.66 -6.86
N LEU A 499 -27.90 -9.47 -7.92
CA LEU A 499 -26.93 -8.38 -8.02
C LEU A 499 -27.55 -7.19 -8.78
N PRO A 500 -27.22 -5.93 -8.36
CA PRO A 500 -27.60 -4.73 -9.10
C PRO A 500 -27.01 -4.74 -10.51
N SER A 501 -27.77 -4.27 -11.51
CA SER A 501 -27.32 -4.17 -12.91
C SER A 501 -26.11 -3.22 -13.07
N GLU A 502 -25.98 -2.22 -12.19
CA GLU A 502 -24.84 -1.32 -12.16
C GLU A 502 -23.51 -2.06 -11.93
N ASN A 503 -23.48 -3.04 -11.00
CA ASN A 503 -22.28 -3.84 -10.74
C ASN A 503 -21.84 -4.65 -11.96
N VAL A 504 -22.83 -5.11 -12.74
CA VAL A 504 -22.57 -5.86 -13.98
C VAL A 504 -21.98 -4.96 -15.05
N ARG A 505 -22.58 -3.79 -15.29
CA ARG A 505 -22.05 -2.79 -16.23
C ARG A 505 -20.64 -2.37 -15.87
N ARG A 506 -20.38 -2.09 -14.59
CA ARG A 506 -19.04 -1.74 -14.10
C ARG A 506 -18.04 -2.88 -14.33
N ALA A 507 -18.43 -4.14 -14.08
CA ALA A 507 -17.55 -5.29 -14.29
C ALA A 507 -17.11 -5.42 -15.75
N HIS A 508 -18.05 -5.30 -16.72
CA HIS A 508 -17.73 -5.36 -18.14
C HIS A 508 -16.88 -4.15 -18.58
N ALA A 509 -17.18 -2.94 -18.09
CA ALA A 509 -16.38 -1.76 -18.38
C ALA A 509 -14.92 -1.91 -17.90
N ILE A 510 -14.68 -2.46 -16.70
CA ILE A 510 -13.33 -2.72 -16.18
C ILE A 510 -12.58 -3.69 -17.08
N ILE A 511 -13.22 -4.80 -17.47
CA ILE A 511 -12.62 -5.83 -18.33
C ILE A 511 -12.26 -5.23 -19.70
N LEU A 512 -13.19 -4.55 -20.34
CA LEU A 512 -12.97 -3.95 -21.66
C LEU A 512 -11.83 -2.92 -21.62
N LEU A 513 -11.86 -2.00 -20.65
CA LEU A 513 -10.84 -0.98 -20.49
C LEU A 513 -9.45 -1.59 -20.21
N SER A 514 -9.38 -2.68 -19.44
CA SER A 514 -8.10 -3.35 -19.19
C SER A 514 -7.51 -3.98 -20.46
N ILE A 515 -8.34 -4.63 -21.27
CA ILE A 515 -7.91 -5.22 -22.55
C ILE A 515 -7.43 -4.12 -23.52
N LEU A 516 -8.19 -3.02 -23.62
CA LEU A 516 -7.80 -1.87 -24.44
C LEU A 516 -6.46 -1.27 -23.97
N TRP A 517 -6.27 -1.12 -22.65
CA TRP A 517 -5.01 -0.61 -22.11
C TRP A 517 -3.84 -1.56 -22.38
N ILE A 518 -4.02 -2.87 -22.16
CA ILE A 518 -2.99 -3.87 -22.46
C ILE A 518 -2.59 -3.79 -23.94
N GLY A 519 -3.57 -3.74 -24.85
CA GLY A 519 -3.31 -3.62 -26.29
C GLY A 519 -2.55 -2.35 -26.65
N THR A 520 -3.01 -1.19 -26.16
CA THR A 520 -2.37 0.11 -26.47
C THR A 520 -0.97 0.21 -25.85
N ALA A 521 -0.78 -0.21 -24.61
CA ALA A 521 0.53 -0.19 -23.95
C ALA A 521 1.51 -1.18 -24.63
N THR A 522 1.04 -2.36 -25.03
CA THR A 522 1.87 -3.32 -25.80
C THR A 522 2.32 -2.74 -27.13
N CYS A 523 1.42 -2.09 -27.90
CA CYS A 523 1.79 -1.41 -29.14
C CYS A 523 2.80 -0.28 -28.90
N LEU A 524 2.61 0.54 -27.86
CA LEU A 524 3.54 1.63 -27.53
C LEU A 524 4.92 1.11 -27.12
N VAL A 525 4.99 0.05 -26.30
CA VAL A 525 6.28 -0.55 -25.91
C VAL A 525 6.96 -1.19 -27.13
N ALA A 526 6.23 -1.94 -27.96
CA ALA A 526 6.76 -2.55 -29.17
C ALA A 526 7.32 -1.51 -30.17
N PHE A 527 6.67 -0.34 -30.27
CA PHE A 527 7.15 0.75 -31.12
C PHE A 527 8.47 1.35 -30.64
N TRP A 528 8.63 1.55 -29.33
CA TRP A 528 9.82 2.18 -28.74
C TRP A 528 10.95 1.21 -28.38
N VAL A 529 10.64 -0.09 -28.20
CA VAL A 529 11.58 -1.14 -27.84
C VAL A 529 11.44 -2.33 -28.81
N PRO A 530 11.89 -2.17 -30.07
CA PRO A 530 11.65 -3.15 -31.13
C PRO A 530 12.42 -4.47 -30.94
N GLU A 531 13.40 -4.51 -30.03
CA GLU A 531 14.23 -5.69 -29.77
C GLU A 531 13.48 -6.79 -28.99
N GLY A 532 12.39 -6.45 -28.31
CA GLY A 532 11.60 -7.40 -27.53
C GLY A 532 10.67 -8.26 -28.37
N SER A 533 10.54 -9.54 -28.02
CA SER A 533 9.48 -10.37 -28.63
C SER A 533 8.09 -9.89 -28.16
N VAL A 534 7.08 -10.02 -29.02
CA VAL A 534 5.70 -9.64 -28.70
C VAL A 534 5.22 -10.34 -27.41
N THR A 535 5.62 -11.59 -27.21
CA THR A 535 5.28 -12.37 -26.00
C THR A 535 5.88 -11.76 -24.74
N GLN A 536 7.15 -11.37 -24.76
CA GLN A 536 7.81 -10.71 -23.64
C GLN A 536 7.17 -9.37 -23.30
N ILE A 537 6.89 -8.55 -24.34
CA ILE A 537 6.25 -7.26 -24.16
C ILE A 537 4.85 -7.41 -23.58
N LEU A 538 4.04 -8.33 -24.13
CA LEU A 538 2.68 -8.60 -23.63
C LEU A 538 2.69 -9.10 -22.18
N PHE A 539 3.65 -9.99 -21.84
CA PHE A 539 3.82 -10.50 -20.50
C PHE A 539 4.18 -9.36 -19.52
N GLU A 540 5.13 -8.50 -19.90
CA GLU A 540 5.57 -7.36 -19.10
C GLU A 540 4.45 -6.34 -18.87
N VAL A 541 3.74 -5.95 -19.93
CA VAL A 541 2.60 -5.01 -19.85
C VAL A 541 1.48 -5.58 -18.99
N THR A 542 1.16 -6.88 -19.13
CA THR A 542 0.14 -7.53 -18.33
C THR A 542 0.56 -7.62 -16.87
N SER A 543 1.83 -7.91 -16.60
CA SER A 543 2.42 -7.88 -15.26
C SER A 543 2.35 -6.47 -14.65
N ALA A 544 2.67 -5.44 -15.43
CA ALA A 544 2.64 -4.04 -14.99
C ALA A 544 1.22 -3.56 -14.64
N ILE A 545 0.24 -3.75 -15.54
CA ILE A 545 -1.15 -3.28 -15.27
C ILE A 545 -1.82 -4.07 -14.16
N SER A 546 -1.49 -5.35 -14.04
CA SER A 546 -2.01 -6.21 -12.98
C SER A 546 -1.22 -6.06 -11.67
N THR A 547 -0.14 -5.25 -11.68
CA THR A 547 0.77 -5.03 -10.54
C THR A 547 1.26 -6.36 -9.96
N VAL A 548 1.87 -7.23 -10.79
CA VAL A 548 2.28 -8.58 -10.42
C VAL A 548 3.78 -8.67 -10.14
N GLY A 549 4.62 -8.13 -11.05
CA GLY A 549 6.08 -8.11 -10.88
C GLY A 549 6.84 -9.27 -11.50
N LEU A 550 6.17 -10.22 -12.13
CA LEU A 550 6.85 -11.28 -12.90
C LEU A 550 7.29 -10.72 -14.26
N SER A 551 8.49 -11.09 -14.70
CA SER A 551 9.09 -10.71 -15.98
C SER A 551 9.75 -11.92 -16.64
N LEU A 552 9.79 -11.91 -17.98
CA LEU A 552 10.58 -12.84 -18.80
C LEU A 552 11.96 -12.22 -19.12
N ASP A 553 12.61 -11.63 -18.12
CA ASP A 553 13.90 -10.91 -18.22
C ASP A 553 13.92 -9.74 -19.21
N PHE A 554 12.74 -9.20 -19.52
CA PHE A 554 12.60 -8.07 -20.44
C PHE A 554 12.72 -6.70 -19.76
N THR A 555 12.42 -6.61 -18.45
CA THR A 555 12.43 -5.32 -17.69
C THR A 555 13.80 -4.64 -17.75
N SER A 556 14.88 -5.40 -17.65
CA SER A 556 16.27 -4.90 -17.69
C SER A 556 16.68 -4.36 -19.07
N GLN A 557 16.01 -4.82 -20.15
CA GLN A 557 16.27 -4.44 -21.53
C GLN A 557 15.50 -3.18 -21.98
N LEU A 558 14.61 -2.67 -21.13
CA LEU A 558 13.79 -1.50 -21.42
C LEU A 558 14.66 -0.23 -21.58
N ASN A 559 14.47 0.46 -22.69
CA ASN A 559 15.00 1.80 -22.88
C ASN A 559 14.22 2.84 -22.03
N THR A 560 14.65 4.08 -22.02
CA THR A 560 14.03 5.18 -21.26
C THR A 560 12.53 5.32 -21.54
N ALA A 561 12.09 5.25 -22.81
CA ALA A 561 10.69 5.35 -23.19
C ALA A 561 9.88 4.14 -22.68
N GLY A 562 10.42 2.91 -22.82
CA GLY A 562 9.82 1.69 -22.29
C GLY A 562 9.62 1.75 -20.77
N LYS A 563 10.64 2.22 -20.04
CA LYS A 563 10.56 2.40 -18.57
C LYS A 563 9.44 3.37 -18.17
N ILE A 564 9.27 4.48 -18.89
CA ILE A 564 8.20 5.45 -18.63
C ILE A 564 6.83 4.85 -18.92
N ILE A 565 6.66 4.15 -20.05
CA ILE A 565 5.37 3.52 -20.42
C ILE A 565 4.97 2.46 -19.41
N ILE A 566 5.91 1.59 -18.99
CA ILE A 566 5.66 0.56 -18.00
C ILE A 566 5.38 1.18 -16.62
N SER A 567 6.11 2.24 -16.21
CA SER A 567 5.83 2.98 -14.96
C SER A 567 4.42 3.56 -14.96
N LEU A 568 3.99 4.19 -16.08
CA LEU A 568 2.64 4.68 -16.24
C LEU A 568 1.61 3.54 -16.17
N THR A 569 1.91 2.40 -16.77
CA THR A 569 1.03 1.21 -16.75
C THR A 569 0.89 0.64 -15.33
N MET A 570 1.98 0.56 -14.55
CA MET A 570 1.93 0.18 -13.14
C MET A 570 1.07 1.13 -12.31
N PHE A 571 1.24 2.43 -12.53
CA PHE A 571 0.46 3.46 -11.85
C PHE A 571 -1.04 3.35 -12.16
N VAL A 572 -1.40 3.21 -13.44
CA VAL A 572 -2.78 3.01 -13.90
C VAL A 572 -3.39 1.72 -13.33
N GLY A 573 -2.62 0.64 -13.30
CA GLY A 573 -3.03 -0.64 -12.70
C GLY A 573 -3.35 -0.51 -11.20
N ARG A 574 -2.55 0.27 -10.48
CA ARG A 574 -2.74 0.47 -9.04
C ARG A 574 -3.91 1.38 -8.69
N VAL A 575 -4.02 2.52 -9.37
CA VAL A 575 -5.11 3.50 -9.18
C VAL A 575 -6.44 2.93 -9.66
N GLY A 576 -6.40 2.13 -10.72
CA GLY A 576 -7.55 1.59 -11.42
C GLY A 576 -8.07 2.53 -12.52
N LEU A 577 -8.23 1.97 -13.72
CA LEU A 577 -8.65 2.72 -14.92
C LEU A 577 -9.95 3.51 -14.72
N ILE A 578 -10.97 2.89 -14.11
CA ILE A 578 -12.25 3.59 -13.87
C ILE A 578 -12.08 4.77 -12.92
N THR A 579 -11.28 4.64 -11.85
CA THR A 579 -11.04 5.73 -10.90
C THR A 579 -10.33 6.89 -11.59
N LEU A 580 -9.31 6.60 -12.39
CA LEU A 580 -8.56 7.60 -13.13
C LEU A 580 -9.46 8.32 -14.15
N LEU A 581 -10.21 7.59 -14.97
CA LEU A 581 -11.10 8.16 -15.98
C LEU A 581 -12.27 8.95 -15.36
N SER A 582 -12.85 8.46 -14.24
CA SER A 582 -13.93 9.17 -13.54
C SER A 582 -13.46 10.48 -12.91
N GLY A 583 -12.17 10.58 -12.56
CA GLY A 583 -11.56 11.82 -12.11
C GLY A 583 -11.38 12.85 -13.22
N LEU A 584 -11.03 12.39 -14.43
CA LEU A 584 -10.78 13.24 -15.60
C LEU A 584 -12.08 13.69 -16.29
N ILE A 585 -13.06 12.78 -16.42
CA ILE A 585 -14.33 13.07 -17.13
C ILE A 585 -15.32 13.72 -16.16
N PRO A 586 -15.92 14.89 -16.50
CA PRO A 586 -16.92 15.52 -15.65
C PRO A 586 -18.18 14.64 -15.57
N ARG A 587 -18.67 14.43 -14.34
CA ARG A 587 -19.95 13.75 -14.13
C ARG A 587 -21.07 14.60 -14.69
N GLN A 588 -21.87 14.04 -15.59
CA GLN A 588 -23.13 14.66 -15.99
C GLN A 588 -24.16 14.43 -14.86
N SER A 589 -24.90 15.48 -14.49
CA SER A 589 -26.04 15.34 -13.58
C SER A 589 -27.10 14.45 -14.25
N SER A 590 -27.86 13.70 -13.43
CA SER A 590 -28.97 12.91 -13.96
C SER A 590 -29.90 13.81 -14.75
N GLN A 591 -30.14 13.47 -15.99
CA GLN A 591 -31.06 14.21 -16.86
C GLN A 591 -32.48 13.95 -16.38
N SER A 592 -33.28 14.98 -16.31
CA SER A 592 -34.70 14.89 -15.92
C SER A 592 -35.60 14.37 -17.07
N TYR A 593 -35.00 13.90 -18.15
CA TYR A 593 -35.72 13.34 -19.32
C TYR A 593 -35.09 12.01 -19.73
N THR A 594 -35.89 11.13 -20.31
CA THR A 594 -35.49 9.88 -20.98
C THR A 594 -35.85 9.95 -22.44
N TYR A 595 -34.92 9.51 -23.31
CA TYR A 595 -35.25 9.32 -24.72
C TYR A 595 -36.08 8.04 -24.93
N ALA A 596 -36.80 7.97 -26.02
CA ALA A 596 -37.47 6.75 -26.44
C ALA A 596 -36.44 5.63 -26.68
N GLU A 597 -36.76 4.42 -26.28
CA GLU A 597 -35.92 3.24 -26.52
C GLU A 597 -36.07 2.77 -27.97
N GLU A 598 -34.95 2.53 -28.63
CA GLU A 598 -34.89 1.95 -29.97
C GLU A 598 -34.04 0.68 -29.96
N ASN A 599 -34.55 -0.37 -30.58
CA ASN A 599 -33.85 -1.64 -30.66
C ASN A 599 -32.78 -1.61 -31.73
N VAL A 600 -31.54 -1.87 -31.35
CA VAL A 600 -30.39 -2.02 -32.26
C VAL A 600 -30.07 -3.50 -32.38
N ILE A 601 -29.87 -3.97 -33.60
CA ILE A 601 -29.45 -5.37 -33.87
C ILE A 601 -28.01 -5.51 -33.38
N VAL A 602 -27.78 -6.49 -32.48
CA VAL A 602 -26.47 -6.80 -31.92
C VAL A 602 -26.04 -8.19 -32.34
#